data_871ddae8527ba85d9f1e5626c2e219eb
#
_entry.id   871ddae8527ba85d9f1e5626c2e219eb
#
_cell.length_a   1.000
_cell.length_b   1.000
_cell.length_c   1.000
_cell.angle_alpha   90.00
_cell.angle_beta   90.00
_cell.angle_gamma   90.00
#
_symmetry.space_group_name_H-M   'P 1'
#
loop_
_entity.id
_entity.type
_entity.pdbx_description
1 polymer ?
#
loop_
_entity_poly.entity_id
_entity_poly.type
_entity_poly.pdbx_seq_one_letter_code
_entity_poly.pdbx_strand_id
1 'polypeptide(L)'
;MFTFLIPFLAKCTTNKWKRACQILEETLRSACNQTDQRFRVLIICHEVPDVSFDKQKCEFIQVNLPIIYPLTASPAQQMIFMQRSDKGRKILAGIKESRRNSSHYFMVLDADDLVSSNLVSYCLNQQNPNGYFINRGYRNDAQLPGYLFQRKNFYHECGSSFILNPYRAPYPDTNIDLTKETGENYFVRRYVVHAYVPSCMEKMGFPLQPIPFPAAIYRFHDSNIYATTLRPPDSALRRYGRLLLKGKKITHQLRTEFTIPPSM
;
A
#
# COMPACT_ATOMS: atom_id res chain seq x y z
N MET A 1 11.20 -16.00 2.10
CA MET A 1 11.32 -14.56 2.43
C MET A 1 10.09 -13.82 1.93
N PHE A 2 9.50 -12.96 2.74
CA PHE A 2 8.42 -12.05 2.37
C PHE A 2 9.00 -10.62 2.20
N THR A 3 8.54 -9.85 1.20
CA THR A 3 9.03 -8.49 0.97
C THR A 3 7.87 -7.49 0.96
N PHE A 4 7.88 -6.52 1.87
CA PHE A 4 7.03 -5.34 1.75
C PHE A 4 7.69 -4.35 0.80
N LEU A 5 6.94 -3.83 -0.17
CA LEU A 5 7.36 -2.79 -1.10
C LEU A 5 6.59 -1.51 -0.79
N ILE A 6 7.28 -0.49 -0.32
CA ILE A 6 6.68 0.80 0.02
C ILE A 6 7.13 1.85 -1.00
N PRO A 7 6.28 2.19 -2.00
CA PRO A 7 6.57 3.31 -2.90
C PRO A 7 6.33 4.62 -2.16
N PHE A 8 7.40 5.32 -1.79
CA PHE A 8 7.31 6.59 -1.07
C PHE A 8 7.31 7.77 -2.04
N LEU A 9 6.47 8.76 -1.79
CA LEU A 9 6.31 9.93 -2.66
C LEU A 9 7.61 10.75 -2.77
N ALA A 10 7.78 11.49 -3.87
CA ALA A 10 8.90 12.41 -4.04
C ALA A 10 8.66 13.71 -3.25
N LYS A 11 9.69 14.28 -2.64
CA LYS A 11 9.61 15.51 -1.83
C LYS A 11 9.03 16.68 -2.62
N CYS A 12 9.39 16.81 -3.90
CA CYS A 12 8.90 17.87 -4.77
C CYS A 12 7.40 17.77 -5.10
N THR A 13 6.74 16.62 -4.81
CA THR A 13 5.32 16.38 -5.11
C THR A 13 4.38 16.69 -3.95
N THR A 14 4.90 17.21 -2.83
CA THR A 14 4.10 17.55 -1.65
C THR A 14 4.66 18.75 -0.89
N ASN A 15 3.77 19.57 -0.38
CA ASN A 15 4.10 20.63 0.58
C ASN A 15 4.03 20.16 2.05
N LYS A 16 3.64 18.89 2.28
CA LYS A 16 3.49 18.27 3.61
C LYS A 16 4.57 17.20 3.87
N TRP A 17 5.79 17.38 3.38
CA TRP A 17 6.86 16.39 3.46
C TRP A 17 7.10 15.86 4.87
N LYS A 18 7.24 16.75 5.86
CA LYS A 18 7.45 16.36 7.25
C LYS A 18 6.32 15.45 7.78
N ARG A 19 5.07 15.74 7.43
CA ARG A 19 3.93 14.90 7.80
C ARG A 19 3.95 13.55 7.07
N ALA A 20 4.33 13.53 5.80
CA ALA A 20 4.49 12.27 5.05
C ALA A 20 5.57 11.38 5.66
N CYS A 21 6.70 11.95 6.10
CA CYS A 21 7.75 11.21 6.81
C CYS A 21 7.25 10.61 8.13
N GLN A 22 6.50 11.37 8.94
CA GLN A 22 5.90 10.85 10.17
C GLN A 22 4.94 9.68 9.93
N ILE A 23 4.10 9.79 8.90
CA ILE A 23 3.16 8.73 8.52
C ILE A 23 3.91 7.48 8.04
N LEU A 24 4.95 7.65 7.22
CA LEU A 24 5.82 6.55 6.79
C LEU A 24 6.44 5.83 8.01
N GLU A 25 6.95 6.57 8.99
CA GLU A 25 7.53 5.98 10.20
C GLU A 25 6.53 5.11 10.97
N GLU A 26 5.27 5.54 11.07
CA GLU A 26 4.19 4.73 11.66
C GLU A 26 3.93 3.45 10.85
N THR A 27 3.94 3.55 9.51
CA THR A 27 3.81 2.41 8.60
C THR A 27 4.98 1.43 8.75
N LEU A 28 6.21 1.93 8.83
CA LEU A 28 7.41 1.11 9.03
C LEU A 28 7.36 0.35 10.36
N ARG A 29 6.93 1.00 11.45
CA ARG A 29 6.72 0.32 12.74
C ARG A 29 5.71 -0.81 12.63
N SER A 30 4.60 -0.60 11.92
CA SER A 30 3.60 -1.65 11.69
C SER A 30 4.13 -2.79 10.82
N ALA A 31 4.82 -2.48 9.71
CA ALA A 31 5.40 -3.48 8.83
C ALA A 31 6.49 -4.31 9.53
N CYS A 32 7.27 -3.70 10.44
CA CYS A 32 8.33 -4.38 11.19
C CYS A 32 7.82 -5.19 12.39
N ASN A 33 6.57 -5.02 12.82
CA ASN A 33 5.98 -5.75 13.96
C ASN A 33 5.44 -7.14 13.56
N GLN A 34 6.12 -7.85 12.67
CA GLN A 34 5.69 -9.19 12.25
C GLN A 34 6.11 -10.28 13.25
N THR A 35 5.21 -11.23 13.51
CA THR A 35 5.49 -12.40 14.37
C THR A 35 6.50 -13.36 13.74
N ASP A 36 6.52 -13.46 12.40
CA ASP A 36 7.51 -14.21 11.63
C ASP A 36 8.59 -13.27 11.10
N GLN A 37 9.83 -13.52 11.45
CA GLN A 37 10.94 -12.64 11.14
C GLN A 37 11.55 -12.85 9.74
N ARG A 38 10.99 -13.74 8.92
CA ARG A 38 11.43 -14.03 7.54
C ARG A 38 10.91 -13.00 6.54
N PHE A 39 11.05 -11.72 6.85
CA PHE A 39 10.63 -10.62 5.98
C PHE A 39 11.70 -9.52 5.90
N ARG A 40 11.47 -8.61 4.96
CA ARG A 40 12.16 -7.33 4.81
C ARG A 40 11.21 -6.28 4.25
N VAL A 41 11.59 -5.02 4.38
CA VAL A 41 10.86 -3.85 3.90
C VAL A 41 11.74 -3.07 2.94
N LEU A 42 11.33 -2.90 1.70
CA LEU A 42 12.01 -2.08 0.72
C LEU A 42 11.23 -0.78 0.52
N ILE A 43 11.84 0.34 0.81
CA ILE A 43 11.26 1.67 0.61
C ILE A 43 11.85 2.25 -0.67
N ILE A 44 11.03 2.38 -1.71
CA ILE A 44 11.45 2.91 -3.00
C ILE A 44 11.15 4.40 -3.04
N CYS A 45 12.18 5.24 -3.07
CA CYS A 45 12.08 6.68 -2.91
C CYS A 45 13.02 7.44 -3.84
N HIS A 46 12.74 8.71 -4.08
CA HIS A 46 13.67 9.63 -4.75
C HIS A 46 14.70 10.17 -3.76
N GLU A 47 14.22 10.66 -2.63
CA GLU A 47 15.03 11.11 -1.52
C GLU A 47 14.83 10.20 -0.31
N VAL A 48 15.91 9.85 0.35
CA VAL A 48 15.85 9.09 1.61
C VAL A 48 15.29 10.02 2.70
N PRO A 49 14.11 9.71 3.28
CA PRO A 49 13.53 10.55 4.32
C PRO A 49 14.28 10.39 5.64
N ASP A 50 14.30 11.46 6.43
CA ASP A 50 14.77 11.41 7.81
C ASP A 50 13.68 10.85 8.72
N VAL A 51 13.72 9.53 8.94
CA VAL A 51 12.74 8.77 9.74
C VAL A 51 13.45 7.71 10.58
N SER A 52 12.82 7.37 11.70
CA SER A 52 13.26 6.26 12.56
C SER A 52 12.80 4.92 11.98
N PHE A 53 13.69 3.95 11.81
CA PHE A 53 13.37 2.65 11.24
C PHE A 53 14.32 1.54 11.73
N ASP A 54 13.89 0.29 11.61
CA ASP A 54 14.71 -0.89 11.86
C ASP A 54 15.68 -1.12 10.69
N LYS A 55 16.96 -0.81 10.91
CA LYS A 55 18.04 -0.95 9.91
C LYS A 55 18.32 -2.39 9.51
N GLN A 56 17.89 -3.39 10.27
CA GLN A 56 18.07 -4.79 9.94
C GLN A 56 16.98 -5.30 8.99
N LYS A 57 15.80 -4.67 9.03
CA LYS A 57 14.63 -5.08 8.25
C LYS A 57 14.31 -4.17 7.08
N CYS A 58 14.65 -2.89 7.19
CA CYS A 58 14.30 -1.85 6.21
C CYS A 58 15.51 -1.42 5.38
N GLU A 59 15.29 -1.32 4.08
CA GLU A 59 16.26 -0.83 3.10
C GLU A 59 15.62 0.24 2.22
N PHE A 60 16.32 1.36 2.03
CA PHE A 60 15.91 2.42 1.10
C PHE A 60 16.55 2.21 -0.27
N ILE A 61 15.71 1.99 -1.27
CA ILE A 61 16.11 1.89 -2.67
C ILE A 61 15.89 3.25 -3.31
N GLN A 62 16.97 3.99 -3.48
CA GLN A 62 16.91 5.29 -4.12
C GLN A 62 16.81 5.15 -5.64
N VAL A 63 15.82 5.83 -6.23
CA VAL A 63 15.59 5.84 -7.68
C VAL A 63 15.68 7.25 -8.23
N ASN A 64 16.28 7.37 -9.42
CA ASN A 64 16.32 8.63 -10.16
C ASN A 64 15.37 8.55 -11.36
N LEU A 65 14.05 8.72 -11.09
CA LEU A 65 13.01 8.67 -12.11
C LEU A 65 12.53 10.10 -12.40
N PRO A 66 12.39 10.51 -13.66
CA PRO A 66 11.83 11.82 -13.98
C PRO A 66 10.37 11.90 -13.55
N ILE A 67 9.95 13.04 -13.06
CA ILE A 67 8.53 13.31 -12.79
C ILE A 67 7.86 13.62 -14.13
N ILE A 68 6.88 12.80 -14.51
CA ILE A 68 6.19 12.89 -15.81
C ILE A 68 4.85 13.58 -15.64
N TYR A 69 4.63 14.65 -16.39
CA TYR A 69 3.39 15.42 -16.43
C TYR A 69 2.67 15.21 -17.76
N PRO A 70 1.37 14.89 -17.80
CA PRO A 70 0.59 14.88 -19.03
C PRO A 70 0.36 16.32 -19.52
N LEU A 71 0.66 16.58 -20.78
CA LEU A 71 0.64 17.95 -21.36
C LEU A 71 -0.79 18.51 -21.53
N THR A 72 -1.81 17.65 -21.62
CA THR A 72 -3.18 18.06 -22.04
C THR A 72 -4.23 18.00 -20.92
N ALA A 73 -3.85 17.70 -19.69
CA ALA A 73 -4.80 17.52 -18.58
C ALA A 73 -4.89 18.76 -17.68
N SER A 74 -6.01 18.91 -16.95
CA SER A 74 -6.14 19.96 -15.91
C SER A 74 -5.10 19.77 -14.78
N PRO A 75 -4.73 20.83 -14.03
CA PRO A 75 -3.73 20.73 -12.96
C PRO A 75 -4.00 19.63 -11.93
N ALA A 76 -5.27 19.42 -11.56
CA ALA A 76 -5.66 18.35 -10.64
C ALA A 76 -5.46 16.95 -11.25
N GLN A 77 -5.82 16.78 -12.53
CA GLN A 77 -5.61 15.53 -13.26
C GLN A 77 -4.12 15.26 -13.49
N GLN A 78 -3.33 16.28 -13.77
CA GLN A 78 -1.87 16.19 -13.89
C GLN A 78 -1.23 15.68 -12.61
N MET A 79 -1.63 16.21 -11.46
CA MET A 79 -1.10 15.78 -10.17
C MET A 79 -1.44 14.31 -9.87
N ILE A 80 -2.70 13.91 -10.11
CA ILE A 80 -3.13 12.51 -9.92
C ILE A 80 -2.34 11.57 -10.83
N PHE A 81 -2.19 11.93 -12.09
CA PHE A 81 -1.43 11.14 -13.05
C PHE A 81 0.03 11.00 -12.64
N MET A 82 0.68 12.12 -12.32
CA MET A 82 2.07 12.18 -11.90
C MET A 82 2.34 11.25 -10.70
N GLN A 83 1.53 11.36 -9.65
CA GLN A 83 1.70 10.56 -8.44
C GLN A 83 1.47 9.07 -8.70
N ARG A 84 0.49 8.72 -9.55
CA ARG A 84 0.21 7.33 -9.92
C ARG A 84 1.30 6.74 -10.81
N SER A 85 1.75 7.49 -11.81
CA SER A 85 2.83 7.06 -12.69
C SER A 85 4.13 6.84 -11.90
N ASP A 86 4.49 7.76 -11.03
CA ASP A 86 5.64 7.63 -10.13
C ASP A 86 5.52 6.40 -9.21
N LYS A 87 4.36 6.23 -8.57
CA LYS A 87 4.05 5.06 -7.73
C LYS A 87 4.20 3.76 -8.52
N GLY A 88 3.62 3.66 -9.71
CA GLY A 88 3.68 2.46 -10.55
C GLY A 88 5.10 2.07 -10.95
N ARG A 89 5.94 3.05 -11.31
CA ARG A 89 7.35 2.81 -11.64
C ARG A 89 8.18 2.38 -10.43
N LYS A 90 7.94 2.96 -9.27
CA LYS A 90 8.56 2.54 -8.00
C LYS A 90 8.16 1.12 -7.60
N ILE A 91 6.90 0.75 -7.79
CA ILE A 91 6.44 -0.62 -7.57
C ILE A 91 7.22 -1.58 -8.47
N LEU A 92 7.36 -1.28 -9.76
CA LEU A 92 8.11 -2.13 -10.68
C LEU A 92 9.60 -2.23 -10.30
N ALA A 93 10.22 -1.13 -9.88
CA ALA A 93 11.60 -1.15 -9.36
C ALA A 93 11.73 -2.09 -8.14
N GLY A 94 10.78 -1.99 -7.19
CA GLY A 94 10.74 -2.85 -6.02
C GLY A 94 10.52 -4.33 -6.34
N ILE A 95 9.72 -4.64 -7.37
CA ILE A 95 9.51 -6.03 -7.82
C ILE A 95 10.79 -6.61 -8.43
N LYS A 96 11.49 -5.84 -9.26
CA LYS A 96 12.81 -6.24 -9.79
C LYS A 96 13.76 -6.62 -8.66
N GLU A 97 13.78 -5.80 -7.60
CA GLU A 97 14.62 -6.05 -6.43
C GLU A 97 14.15 -7.26 -5.61
N SER A 98 12.84 -7.49 -5.50
CA SER A 98 12.28 -8.68 -4.85
C SER A 98 12.70 -9.97 -5.55
N ARG A 99 12.76 -9.98 -6.89
CA ARG A 99 13.24 -11.11 -7.68
C ARG A 99 14.73 -11.38 -7.46
N ARG A 100 15.57 -10.34 -7.46
CA ARG A 100 17.02 -10.46 -7.19
C ARG A 100 17.30 -11.13 -5.85
N ASN A 101 16.47 -10.84 -4.87
CA ASN A 101 16.62 -11.34 -3.50
C ASN A 101 15.79 -12.62 -3.23
N SER A 102 15.35 -13.33 -4.29
CA SER A 102 14.63 -14.62 -4.20
C SER A 102 13.45 -14.60 -3.23
N SER A 103 12.66 -13.52 -3.22
CA SER A 103 11.46 -13.42 -2.39
C SER A 103 10.41 -14.45 -2.85
N HIS A 104 9.75 -15.13 -1.88
CA HIS A 104 8.60 -15.98 -2.18
C HIS A 104 7.36 -15.13 -2.47
N TYR A 105 7.20 -14.06 -1.70
CA TYR A 105 6.09 -13.12 -1.85
C TYR A 105 6.58 -11.68 -1.75
N PHE A 106 5.87 -10.80 -2.42
CA PHE A 106 5.92 -9.37 -2.14
C PHE A 106 4.51 -8.83 -1.95
N MET A 107 4.42 -7.75 -1.18
CA MET A 107 3.21 -6.96 -0.98
C MET A 107 3.52 -5.49 -1.24
N VAL A 108 2.75 -4.85 -2.11
CA VAL A 108 2.77 -3.39 -2.17
C VAL A 108 2.05 -2.86 -0.95
N LEU A 109 2.74 -2.09 -0.12
CA LEU A 109 2.21 -1.45 1.06
C LEU A 109 2.27 0.07 0.87
N ASP A 110 1.13 0.73 0.88
CA ASP A 110 1.08 2.18 0.79
C ASP A 110 1.71 2.80 2.05
N ALA A 111 2.45 3.89 1.86
CA ALA A 111 3.27 4.52 2.91
C ALA A 111 2.45 5.11 4.08
N ASP A 112 1.13 4.97 4.03
CA ASP A 112 0.17 5.45 5.01
C ASP A 112 -0.75 4.34 5.57
N ASP A 113 -0.57 3.08 5.18
CA ASP A 113 -1.36 1.95 5.66
C ASP A 113 -0.66 1.15 6.76
N LEU A 114 -1.44 0.38 7.53
CA LEU A 114 -0.93 -0.50 8.58
C LEU A 114 -1.29 -1.96 8.26
N VAL A 115 -0.45 -2.90 8.70
CA VAL A 115 -0.64 -4.34 8.47
C VAL A 115 -0.67 -5.14 9.77
N SER A 116 -1.40 -6.26 9.75
CA SER A 116 -1.44 -7.20 10.87
C SER A 116 -0.07 -7.86 11.08
N SER A 117 0.34 -7.99 12.33
CA SER A 117 1.56 -8.70 12.72
C SER A 117 1.56 -10.19 12.35
N ASN A 118 0.40 -10.76 12.04
CA ASN A 118 0.24 -12.16 11.66
C ASN A 118 0.34 -12.40 10.16
N LEU A 119 0.50 -11.37 9.35
CA LEU A 119 0.40 -11.45 7.89
C LEU A 119 1.52 -12.31 7.28
N VAL A 120 2.77 -12.04 7.65
CA VAL A 120 3.93 -12.77 7.11
C VAL A 120 3.88 -14.24 7.52
N SER A 121 3.61 -14.52 8.80
CA SER A 121 3.48 -15.88 9.33
C SER A 121 2.40 -16.67 8.57
N TYR A 122 1.23 -16.08 8.37
CA TYR A 122 0.15 -16.73 7.63
C TYR A 122 0.59 -17.08 6.20
N CYS A 123 1.10 -16.12 5.44
CA CYS A 123 1.47 -16.33 4.03
C CYS A 123 2.57 -17.39 3.87
N LEU A 124 3.59 -17.35 4.71
CA LEU A 124 4.72 -18.28 4.62
C LEU A 124 4.37 -19.70 5.10
N ASN A 125 3.40 -19.87 6.01
CA ASN A 125 2.98 -21.17 6.50
C ASN A 125 1.96 -21.84 5.59
N GLN A 126 1.05 -21.09 4.94
CA GLN A 126 0.05 -21.64 4.01
C GLN A 126 0.63 -21.99 2.63
N GLN A 127 1.74 -21.36 2.24
CA GLN A 127 2.52 -21.65 1.04
C GLN A 127 1.73 -21.68 -0.29
N ASN A 128 0.70 -20.84 -0.46
CA ASN A 128 0.01 -20.74 -1.74
C ASN A 128 0.97 -20.24 -2.83
N PRO A 129 1.22 -21.02 -3.90
CA PRO A 129 2.23 -20.68 -4.89
C PRO A 129 1.90 -19.42 -5.70
N ASN A 130 0.63 -19.00 -5.75
CA ASN A 130 0.18 -17.83 -6.51
C ASN A 130 0.18 -16.54 -5.67
N GLY A 131 -0.09 -16.67 -4.37
CA GLY A 131 -0.24 -15.57 -3.44
C GLY A 131 -1.64 -15.40 -2.89
N TYR A 132 -1.91 -14.23 -2.31
CA TYR A 132 -3.10 -13.96 -1.51
C TYR A 132 -3.66 -12.59 -1.81
N PHE A 133 -4.93 -12.37 -1.41
CA PHE A 133 -5.51 -11.04 -1.34
C PHE A 133 -6.23 -10.81 -0.02
N ILE A 134 -6.25 -9.56 0.44
CA ILE A 134 -6.91 -9.15 1.67
C ILE A 134 -8.36 -8.81 1.32
N ASN A 135 -9.28 -9.76 1.58
CA ASN A 135 -10.72 -9.57 1.36
C ASN A 135 -11.40 -8.82 2.51
N ARG A 136 -10.84 -8.90 3.72
CA ARG A 136 -11.30 -8.19 4.92
C ARG A 136 -10.19 -7.33 5.48
N GLY A 137 -10.51 -6.08 5.77
CA GLY A 137 -9.60 -5.12 6.37
C GLY A 137 -10.36 -4.11 7.21
N TYR A 138 -9.65 -3.16 7.75
CA TYR A 138 -10.23 -2.04 8.49
C TYR A 138 -9.98 -0.74 7.74
N ARG A 139 -10.90 0.18 7.88
CA ARG A 139 -10.72 1.58 7.49
C ARG A 139 -10.84 2.44 8.73
N ASN A 140 -9.90 3.34 8.95
CA ASN A 140 -10.10 4.41 9.92
C ASN A 140 -10.71 5.64 9.23
N ASP A 141 -11.27 6.52 10.05
CA ASP A 141 -11.71 7.85 9.64
C ASP A 141 -11.06 8.85 10.61
N ALA A 142 -10.20 9.73 10.12
CA ALA A 142 -9.50 10.71 10.95
C ALA A 142 -10.45 11.62 11.77
N GLN A 143 -11.71 11.73 11.34
CA GLN A 143 -12.75 12.48 12.06
C GLN A 143 -13.47 11.67 13.16
N LEU A 144 -13.14 10.37 13.29
CA LEU A 144 -13.69 9.47 14.31
C LEU A 144 -12.54 8.70 14.99
N PRO A 145 -11.65 9.39 15.71
CA PRO A 145 -10.51 8.77 16.38
C PRO A 145 -10.98 7.71 17.40
N GLY A 146 -10.18 6.68 17.58
CA GLY A 146 -10.49 5.57 18.47
C GLY A 146 -11.40 4.48 17.88
N TYR A 147 -11.82 4.61 16.61
CA TYR A 147 -12.70 3.64 15.95
C TYR A 147 -12.17 3.20 14.59
N LEU A 148 -12.45 1.92 14.27
CA LEU A 148 -12.21 1.32 12.95
C LEU A 148 -13.52 0.81 12.37
N PHE A 149 -13.60 0.79 11.04
CA PHE A 149 -14.73 0.26 10.30
C PHE A 149 -14.28 -0.97 9.52
N GLN A 150 -14.78 -2.14 9.87
CA GLN A 150 -14.47 -3.36 9.13
C GLN A 150 -15.10 -3.31 7.74
N ARG A 151 -14.30 -3.68 6.73
CA ARG A 151 -14.67 -3.66 5.31
C ARG A 151 -14.56 -5.06 4.72
N LYS A 152 -15.58 -5.45 3.95
CA LYS A 152 -15.56 -6.61 3.04
C LYS A 152 -15.18 -6.11 1.64
N ASN A 153 -14.66 -6.99 0.81
CA ASN A 153 -14.11 -6.64 -0.51
C ASN A 153 -13.08 -5.50 -0.41
N PHE A 154 -12.27 -5.56 0.64
CA PHE A 154 -11.32 -4.51 1.03
C PHE A 154 -10.35 -4.14 -0.09
N TYR A 155 -10.02 -5.10 -0.95
CA TYR A 155 -9.16 -4.89 -2.11
C TYR A 155 -9.71 -3.91 -3.17
N HIS A 156 -10.98 -3.55 -3.12
CA HIS A 156 -11.53 -2.45 -3.93
C HIS A 156 -11.23 -1.07 -3.37
N GLU A 157 -10.95 -0.97 -2.08
CA GLU A 157 -10.76 0.32 -1.40
C GLU A 157 -9.28 0.64 -1.13
N CYS A 158 -8.45 -0.38 -0.95
CA CYS A 158 -7.08 -0.24 -0.46
C CYS A 158 -6.06 -0.89 -1.41
N GLY A 159 -5.03 -0.14 -1.78
CA GLY A 159 -3.92 -0.64 -2.61
C GLY A 159 -3.04 -1.66 -1.90
N SER A 160 -2.98 -1.59 -0.57
CA SER A 160 -2.25 -2.52 0.29
C SER A 160 -3.06 -3.80 0.52
N SER A 161 -3.38 -4.52 -0.57
CA SER A 161 -4.31 -5.65 -0.49
C SER A 161 -3.84 -6.92 -1.18
N PHE A 162 -2.68 -6.91 -1.84
CA PHE A 162 -2.22 -8.06 -2.62
C PHE A 162 -0.84 -8.51 -2.20
N ILE A 163 -0.75 -9.81 -1.99
CA ILE A 163 0.49 -10.53 -1.71
C ILE A 163 0.72 -11.48 -2.88
N LEU A 164 1.72 -11.22 -3.70
CA LEU A 164 1.95 -11.92 -4.95
C LEU A 164 3.29 -12.63 -4.97
N ASN A 165 3.33 -13.77 -5.66
CA ASN A 165 4.59 -14.39 -6.03
C ASN A 165 5.25 -13.52 -7.13
N PRO A 166 6.49 -13.05 -6.95
CA PRO A 166 7.14 -12.13 -7.88
C PRO A 166 7.39 -12.75 -9.27
N TYR A 167 7.38 -14.07 -9.39
CA TYR A 167 7.60 -14.77 -10.66
C TYR A 167 6.29 -15.12 -11.39
N ARG A 168 5.13 -15.04 -10.72
CA ARG A 168 3.79 -15.29 -11.29
C ARG A 168 2.97 -14.03 -11.46
N ALA A 169 3.39 -12.95 -10.87
CA ALA A 169 2.72 -11.67 -10.98
C ALA A 169 2.73 -11.16 -12.44
N PRO A 170 1.65 -10.50 -12.90
CA PRO A 170 1.45 -10.09 -14.30
C PRO A 170 2.31 -8.89 -14.66
N TYR A 171 3.62 -8.98 -14.45
CA TYR A 171 4.52 -7.88 -14.77
C TYR A 171 5.15 -8.08 -16.12
N PRO A 172 5.20 -7.01 -16.91
CA PRO A 172 5.85 -7.06 -18.19
C PRO A 172 7.34 -7.35 -18.03
N ASP A 173 7.94 -7.63 -19.13
CA ASP A 173 9.36 -7.89 -19.28
C ASP A 173 10.18 -6.89 -18.45
N THR A 174 11.19 -7.42 -17.76
CA THR A 174 12.04 -6.69 -16.82
C THR A 174 12.90 -5.58 -17.50
N ASN A 175 12.85 -5.48 -18.82
CA ASN A 175 13.65 -4.54 -19.62
C ASN A 175 12.97 -3.19 -19.90
N ILE A 176 11.81 -2.92 -19.30
CA ILE A 176 11.14 -1.62 -19.49
C ILE A 176 11.99 -0.51 -18.90
N ASP A 177 12.21 0.52 -19.72
CA ASP A 177 12.86 1.77 -19.32
C ASP A 177 11.90 2.57 -18.42
N LEU A 178 12.19 2.58 -17.13
CA LEU A 178 11.39 3.29 -16.13
C LEU A 178 11.48 4.83 -16.24
N THR A 179 12.40 5.34 -17.03
CA THR A 179 12.59 6.79 -17.24
C THR A 179 11.63 7.36 -18.29
N LYS A 180 11.02 6.50 -19.10
CA LYS A 180 10.11 6.88 -20.18
C LYS A 180 8.66 6.46 -19.88
N GLU A 181 7.72 7.27 -20.31
CA GLU A 181 6.31 6.86 -20.38
C GLU A 181 6.15 5.92 -21.58
N THR A 182 5.72 4.69 -21.34
CA THR A 182 5.54 3.65 -22.37
C THR A 182 4.12 3.57 -22.90
N GLY A 183 3.50 4.73 -23.16
CA GLY A 183 2.12 4.81 -23.69
C GLY A 183 1.05 4.94 -22.59
N GLU A 184 -0.18 5.14 -23.02
CA GLU A 184 -1.32 5.56 -22.20
C GLU A 184 -1.43 4.90 -20.81
N ASN A 185 -0.89 5.56 -19.80
CA ASN A 185 -1.07 5.18 -18.39
C ASN A 185 -0.65 3.74 -18.04
N TYR A 186 0.32 3.15 -18.78
CA TYR A 186 0.73 1.76 -18.63
C TYR A 186 1.05 1.40 -17.16
N PHE A 187 1.90 2.20 -16.51
CA PHE A 187 2.28 1.96 -15.11
C PHE A 187 1.11 2.15 -14.15
N VAL A 188 0.24 3.12 -14.45
CA VAL A 188 -0.94 3.39 -13.63
C VAL A 188 -1.93 2.24 -13.70
N ARG A 189 -2.27 1.78 -14.89
CA ARG A 189 -3.27 0.71 -15.08
C ARG A 189 -2.83 -0.62 -14.49
N ARG A 190 -1.56 -0.97 -14.63
CA ARG A 190 -1.07 -2.30 -14.25
C ARG A 190 -0.68 -2.44 -12.78
N TYR A 191 -0.16 -1.38 -12.16
CA TYR A 191 0.45 -1.47 -10.83
C TYR A 191 -0.31 -0.69 -9.75
N VAL A 192 -1.13 0.27 -10.14
CA VAL A 192 -1.83 1.14 -9.19
C VAL A 192 -3.32 0.82 -9.11
N VAL A 193 -3.93 0.33 -10.20
CA VAL A 193 -5.37 -0.04 -10.20
C VAL A 193 -5.55 -1.45 -9.63
N HIS A 194 -5.57 -1.52 -8.33
CA HIS A 194 -5.55 -2.76 -7.55
C HIS A 194 -6.83 -3.61 -7.66
N ALA A 195 -8.00 -3.00 -7.89
CA ALA A 195 -9.28 -3.72 -7.89
C ALA A 195 -9.38 -4.86 -8.92
N TYR A 196 -8.59 -4.82 -9.99
CA TYR A 196 -8.58 -5.82 -11.05
C TYR A 196 -7.56 -6.96 -10.85
N VAL A 197 -6.70 -6.87 -9.83
CA VAL A 197 -5.62 -7.86 -9.64
C VAL A 197 -6.16 -9.29 -9.48
N PRO A 198 -7.20 -9.58 -8.66
CA PRO A 198 -7.69 -10.95 -8.53
C PRO A 198 -8.20 -11.53 -9.85
N SER A 199 -9.01 -10.78 -10.59
CA SER A 199 -9.55 -11.26 -11.87
C SER A 199 -8.47 -11.39 -12.95
N CYS A 200 -7.44 -10.56 -12.92
CA CYS A 200 -6.31 -10.67 -13.83
C CYS A 200 -5.49 -11.94 -13.53
N MET A 201 -5.19 -12.20 -12.27
CA MET A 201 -4.47 -13.39 -11.85
C MET A 201 -5.23 -14.68 -12.15
N GLU A 202 -6.56 -14.68 -11.96
CA GLU A 202 -7.43 -15.81 -12.30
C GLU A 202 -7.40 -16.11 -13.80
N LYS A 203 -7.53 -15.08 -14.66
CA LYS A 203 -7.44 -15.21 -16.12
C LYS A 203 -6.09 -15.74 -16.60
N MET A 204 -5.03 -15.48 -15.84
CA MET A 204 -3.68 -16.00 -16.13
C MET A 204 -3.46 -17.42 -15.62
N GLY A 205 -4.44 -18.05 -14.99
CA GLY A 205 -4.31 -19.39 -14.39
C GLY A 205 -3.62 -19.38 -13.01
N PHE A 206 -3.48 -18.25 -12.36
CA PHE A 206 -2.85 -18.08 -11.05
C PHE A 206 -3.81 -17.50 -10.01
N PRO A 207 -4.95 -18.14 -9.69
CA PRO A 207 -5.93 -17.60 -8.76
C PRO A 207 -5.33 -17.34 -7.38
N LEU A 208 -5.67 -16.18 -6.80
CA LEU A 208 -5.27 -15.80 -5.45
C LEU A 208 -6.23 -16.35 -4.40
N GLN A 209 -5.73 -16.63 -3.21
CA GLN A 209 -6.56 -17.04 -2.07
C GLN A 209 -6.85 -15.85 -1.14
N PRO A 210 -8.08 -15.74 -0.59
CA PRO A 210 -8.40 -14.71 0.38
C PRO A 210 -7.76 -15.01 1.73
N ILE A 211 -7.17 -13.98 2.37
CA ILE A 211 -6.72 -14.07 3.76
C ILE A 211 -7.97 -14.11 4.66
N PRO A 212 -8.06 -15.07 5.62
CA PRO A 212 -9.29 -15.32 6.39
C PRO A 212 -9.57 -14.31 7.51
N PHE A 213 -8.67 -13.36 7.77
CA PHE A 213 -8.78 -12.34 8.81
C PHE A 213 -8.57 -10.93 8.25
N PRO A 214 -8.97 -9.87 8.97
CA PRO A 214 -8.63 -8.50 8.60
C PRO A 214 -7.12 -8.29 8.71
N ALA A 215 -6.43 -8.09 7.59
CA ALA A 215 -4.97 -8.11 7.56
C ALA A 215 -4.33 -6.73 7.29
N ALA A 216 -5.13 -5.69 7.02
CA ALA A 216 -4.63 -4.33 6.86
C ALA A 216 -5.63 -3.29 7.38
N ILE A 217 -5.11 -2.10 7.70
CA ILE A 217 -5.89 -0.89 8.00
C ILE A 217 -5.58 0.16 6.94
N TYR A 218 -6.61 0.53 6.15
CA TYR A 218 -6.57 1.67 5.27
C TYR A 218 -6.75 2.96 6.07
N ARG A 219 -5.73 3.82 6.10
CA ARG A 219 -5.80 5.11 6.80
C ARG A 219 -6.37 6.18 5.88
N PHE A 220 -7.59 6.62 6.19
CA PHE A 220 -8.24 7.70 5.47
C PHE A 220 -7.98 9.03 6.17
N HIS A 221 -7.18 9.89 5.54
CA HIS A 221 -6.79 11.20 6.06
C HIS A 221 -6.83 12.27 4.95
N ASP A 222 -6.71 13.52 5.33
CA ASP A 222 -6.81 14.70 4.46
C ASP A 222 -5.71 14.82 3.39
N SER A 223 -4.65 14.04 3.51
CA SER A 223 -3.56 14.00 2.53
C SER A 223 -3.74 12.87 1.49
N ASN A 224 -4.76 12.00 1.63
CA ASN A 224 -5.06 11.00 0.61
C ASN A 224 -5.65 11.70 -0.63
N ILE A 225 -5.06 11.47 -1.80
CA ILE A 225 -5.46 12.08 -3.08
C ILE A 225 -6.94 11.86 -3.39
N TYR A 226 -7.47 10.67 -3.08
CA TYR A 226 -8.88 10.33 -3.29
C TYR A 226 -9.84 10.94 -2.27
N ALA A 227 -9.35 11.28 -1.07
CA ALA A 227 -10.20 11.81 -0.04
C ALA A 227 -10.66 13.23 -0.34
N THR A 228 -9.79 14.01 -0.98
CA THR A 228 -10.02 15.44 -1.20
C THR A 228 -10.70 15.77 -2.53
N THR A 229 -10.58 14.88 -3.54
CA THR A 229 -11.02 15.20 -4.91
C THR A 229 -12.32 14.52 -5.34
N LEU A 230 -12.72 13.40 -4.73
CA LEU A 230 -13.79 12.55 -5.28
C LEU A 230 -14.96 12.24 -4.34
N ARG A 231 -14.92 12.66 -3.07
CA ARG A 231 -16.04 12.44 -2.16
C ARG A 231 -16.38 13.72 -1.40
N PRO A 232 -17.61 14.22 -1.50
CA PRO A 232 -18.07 15.26 -0.60
C PRO A 232 -17.99 14.74 0.85
N PRO A 233 -17.70 15.62 1.82
CA PRO A 233 -17.65 15.22 3.22
C PRO A 233 -19.00 14.64 3.65
N ASP A 234 -18.97 13.48 4.29
CA ASP A 234 -20.19 12.90 4.88
C ASP A 234 -20.78 13.88 5.89
N SER A 235 -22.12 14.01 5.89
CA SER A 235 -22.81 14.76 6.93
C SER A 235 -22.53 14.14 8.31
N ALA A 236 -22.47 14.98 9.35
CA ALA A 236 -22.25 14.52 10.73
C ALA A 236 -23.23 13.38 11.10
N LEU A 237 -24.50 13.52 10.73
CA LEU A 237 -25.53 12.51 11.01
C LEU A 237 -25.21 11.14 10.37
N ARG A 238 -24.80 11.11 9.10
CA ARG A 238 -24.38 9.87 8.42
C ARG A 238 -23.15 9.24 9.07
N ARG A 239 -22.23 10.08 9.55
CA ARG A 239 -20.99 9.63 10.20
C ARG A 239 -21.29 8.99 11.55
N TYR A 240 -22.10 9.61 12.39
CA TYR A 240 -22.52 9.06 13.68
C TYR A 240 -23.39 7.81 13.52
N GLY A 241 -24.33 7.80 12.56
CA GLY A 241 -25.12 6.59 12.27
C GLY A 241 -24.25 5.40 11.85
N ARG A 242 -23.21 5.65 11.04
CA ARG A 242 -22.22 4.62 10.66
C ARG A 242 -21.40 4.15 11.86
N LEU A 243 -21.02 5.05 12.75
CA LEU A 243 -20.29 4.73 13.98
C LEU A 243 -21.10 3.78 14.85
N LEU A 244 -22.35 4.09 15.11
CA LEU A 244 -23.25 3.27 15.94
C LEU A 244 -23.49 1.88 15.36
N LEU A 245 -23.62 1.77 14.02
CA LEU A 245 -23.96 0.52 13.36
C LEU A 245 -22.75 -0.37 13.03
N LYS A 246 -21.57 0.20 12.77
CA LYS A 246 -20.41 -0.52 12.19
C LYS A 246 -19.07 -0.13 12.81
N GLY A 247 -19.04 0.82 13.74
CA GLY A 247 -17.83 1.25 14.40
C GLY A 247 -17.31 0.19 15.38
N LYS A 248 -16.06 -0.19 15.28
CA LYS A 248 -15.36 -1.06 16.21
C LYS A 248 -14.34 -0.22 16.99
N LYS A 249 -14.49 -0.14 18.30
CA LYS A 249 -13.53 0.57 19.15
C LYS A 249 -12.14 -0.06 19.04
N ILE A 250 -11.10 0.75 18.95
CA ILE A 250 -9.73 0.29 18.94
C ILE A 250 -9.38 -0.26 20.33
N THR A 251 -9.26 -1.58 20.41
CA THR A 251 -8.86 -2.29 21.64
C THR A 251 -7.34 -2.33 21.78
N HIS A 252 -6.84 -2.66 22.97
CA HIS A 252 -5.41 -2.90 23.18
C HIS A 252 -4.86 -3.98 22.23
N GLN A 253 -5.59 -5.07 22.03
CA GLN A 253 -5.21 -6.14 21.10
C GLN A 253 -5.04 -5.62 19.67
N LEU A 254 -6.00 -4.85 19.14
CA LEU A 254 -5.88 -4.26 17.80
C LEU A 254 -4.71 -3.28 17.72
N ARG A 255 -4.49 -2.50 18.78
CA ARG A 255 -3.38 -1.56 18.86
C ARG A 255 -2.02 -2.27 18.78
N THR A 256 -1.88 -3.37 19.46
CA THR A 256 -0.68 -4.21 19.44
C THR A 256 -0.51 -4.90 18.09
N GLU A 257 -1.56 -5.53 17.57
CA GLU A 257 -1.52 -6.29 16.31
C GLU A 257 -1.12 -5.42 15.11
N PHE A 258 -1.68 -4.23 15.00
CA PHE A 258 -1.42 -3.33 13.86
C PHE A 258 -0.43 -2.21 14.17
N THR A 259 0.10 -2.15 15.38
CA THR A 259 0.94 -1.02 15.86
C THR A 259 0.26 0.32 15.63
N ILE A 260 -1.02 0.41 15.99
CA ILE A 260 -1.84 1.60 15.75
C ILE A 260 -1.29 2.77 16.58
N PRO A 261 -0.95 3.93 15.96
CA PRO A 261 -0.42 5.06 16.70
C PRO A 261 -1.46 5.67 17.65
N PRO A 262 -1.02 6.32 18.75
CA PRO A 262 -1.93 6.95 19.71
C PRO A 262 -2.86 7.99 19.09
N SER A 263 -2.44 8.63 18.00
CA SER A 263 -3.21 9.64 17.27
C SER A 263 -4.43 9.09 16.53
N MET A 264 -4.57 7.79 16.37
CA MET A 264 -5.73 7.09 15.81
C MET A 264 -6.62 6.61 16.95
#